data_5d1643b11c70f5d384321ad79c1ad616
#
_entry.id   5d1643b11c70f5d384321ad79c1ad616
#
_cell.length_a   1.000
_cell.length_b   1.000
_cell.length_c   1.000
_cell.angle_alpha   90.00
_cell.angle_beta   90.00
_cell.angle_gamma   90.00
#
_symmetry.space_group_name_H-M   'P 1'
#
loop_
_entity.id
_entity.type
_entity.pdbx_description
1 polymer ?
#
loop_
_entity_poly.entity_id
_entity_poly.type
_entity_poly.pdbx_seq_one_letter_code
_entity_poly.pdbx_strand_id
1 'polypeptide(L)'
;MRKILLTSFVTLSLFHITACHHDSDEQPMAQSTAQSKTATPPIAQVDSHKESLQWLNQAAQDRADIYAPFELNADLSSLSVRQKSMLKLLIEAAEITDQLFWEQSYGEKNALMQKLSTEQQRNFANLNYGPWDRLNGDKPLFTSIGEKPLGAQFYPADMTKEEFEKLNLPDKKGLYSLIRRDGSGQLRLVPYHIAYQSQLSRISDLLKQASALADDPEFAQFLNLRAEALMTDDFQPSDFAWMKMKSNPVELVIGPIETYEDQLFGYRAAYESYVLIKDLSWSKRLEKYASFLPELQKGLPVTDAYKPPMSGTGSDLNAYDVIYYAGHSNAGSKTIAINLPNDEEVQLKMGTRRLQLKNAMKAKFDKILIPIAEQLISPQQLKHVKFYAFFANTMFHEVAHGLGIKNTLAGNSSVRQALKENASAFEEGKADILGLYMVTELFKKGELEEGELMDYYTTFLAGIFRSVRFGASSAHGKANMLRFNYFKERNAFSRNESDGTYSVNFEKFQQAMTELSHDLLTIQGDGDYQKAKEWLETKGVIDSGLQQDLSKLDKANIPVDVYFKQGVDVLGL
;
A
#
# COMPACT_ATOMS: atom_id res chain seq x y z
N MET A 1 17.75 57.07 -12.68
CA MET A 1 18.11 55.84 -11.94
C MET A 1 16.84 55.32 -11.28
N ARG A 2 16.11 54.50 -11.98
CA ARG A 2 14.87 53.84 -11.47
C ARG A 2 15.18 52.33 -11.41
N LYS A 3 15.18 51.75 -10.21
CA LYS A 3 15.25 50.32 -9.99
C LYS A 3 13.89 49.70 -10.32
N ILE A 4 13.89 48.79 -11.28
CA ILE A 4 12.75 47.93 -11.58
C ILE A 4 12.94 46.66 -10.74
N LEU A 5 12.03 46.44 -9.81
CA LEU A 5 11.83 45.14 -9.12
C LEU A 5 11.08 44.21 -10.07
N LEU A 6 11.69 43.15 -10.52
CA LEU A 6 11.01 42.00 -11.10
C LEU A 6 10.63 41.06 -9.94
N THR A 7 9.33 40.97 -9.70
CA THR A 7 8.75 39.93 -8.82
C THR A 7 8.48 38.70 -9.67
N SER A 8 9.29 37.68 -9.52
CA SER A 8 9.05 36.37 -10.12
C SER A 8 8.06 35.62 -9.23
N PHE A 9 6.84 35.40 -9.72
CA PHE A 9 5.91 34.44 -9.14
C PHE A 9 6.36 33.02 -9.55
N VAL A 10 6.88 32.26 -8.58
CA VAL A 10 7.10 30.82 -8.72
C VAL A 10 5.79 30.14 -8.33
N THR A 11 5.06 29.65 -9.31
CA THR A 11 3.91 28.77 -9.10
C THR A 11 4.44 27.39 -8.71
N LEU A 12 4.30 27.05 -7.44
CA LEU A 12 4.63 25.75 -6.88
C LEU A 12 3.59 24.72 -7.31
N SER A 13 3.94 23.84 -8.24
CA SER A 13 3.10 22.69 -8.60
C SER A 13 3.34 21.59 -7.59
N LEU A 14 2.39 21.37 -6.68
CA LEU A 14 2.40 20.26 -5.73
C LEU A 14 2.23 18.94 -6.49
N PHE A 15 3.27 18.14 -6.51
CA PHE A 15 3.21 16.74 -6.93
C PHE A 15 2.86 15.87 -5.72
N HIS A 16 1.61 15.48 -5.58
CA HIS A 16 1.24 14.36 -4.72
C HIS A 16 1.49 13.07 -5.50
N ILE A 17 2.58 12.40 -5.18
CA ILE A 17 2.81 11.01 -5.61
C ILE A 17 2.16 10.14 -4.55
N THR A 18 0.95 9.66 -4.83
CA THR A 18 0.26 8.71 -3.97
C THR A 18 0.94 7.34 -4.10
N ALA A 19 1.41 6.80 -2.99
CA ALA A 19 1.85 5.40 -2.93
C ALA A 19 0.69 4.48 -3.36
N CYS A 20 1.01 3.39 -4.04
CA CYS A 20 0.03 2.38 -4.44
C CYS A 20 -0.57 1.70 -3.21
N HIS A 21 -1.63 2.26 -2.66
CA HIS A 21 -2.41 1.68 -1.59
C HIS A 21 -3.78 1.27 -2.10
N HIS A 22 -4.31 0.24 -1.52
CA HIS A 22 -5.65 -0.28 -1.80
C HIS A 22 -6.67 0.73 -1.25
N ASP A 23 -7.18 1.61 -2.10
CA ASP A 23 -8.31 2.46 -1.74
C ASP A 23 -9.61 1.64 -1.88
N SER A 24 -10.28 1.45 -0.76
CA SER A 24 -11.68 1.03 -0.74
C SER A 24 -12.55 2.29 -0.82
N ASP A 25 -12.88 2.73 -2.04
CA ASP A 25 -13.81 3.84 -2.24
C ASP A 25 -15.25 3.38 -1.96
N GLU A 26 -15.83 3.90 -0.89
CA GLU A 26 -17.28 3.86 -0.68
C GLU A 26 -17.95 4.97 -1.50
N GLN A 27 -18.95 4.60 -2.31
CA GLN A 27 -19.88 5.56 -2.91
C GLN A 27 -20.98 5.94 -1.93
N PRO A 28 -21.41 7.21 -1.85
CA PRO A 28 -22.58 7.59 -1.07
C PRO A 28 -23.87 7.15 -1.76
N MET A 29 -24.63 6.29 -1.11
CA MET A 29 -26.00 5.96 -1.53
C MET A 29 -26.97 7.11 -1.25
N ALA A 30 -27.78 7.43 -2.23
CA ALA A 30 -28.81 8.44 -2.20
C ALA A 30 -29.84 8.19 -1.08
N GLN A 31 -30.14 9.24 -0.32
CA GLN A 31 -31.20 9.25 0.68
C GLN A 31 -32.57 9.12 0.04
N SER A 32 -33.30 8.07 0.40
CA SER A 32 -34.75 7.98 0.23
C SER A 32 -35.42 8.19 1.58
N THR A 33 -36.11 9.31 1.70
CA THR A 33 -36.96 9.64 2.83
C THR A 33 -38.25 8.85 2.80
N ALA A 34 -38.49 8.01 3.80
CA ALA A 34 -39.84 7.57 4.16
C ALA A 34 -39.97 7.48 5.68
N GLN A 35 -40.71 8.41 6.25
CA GLN A 35 -41.16 8.36 7.64
C GLN A 35 -42.24 7.29 7.82
N SER A 36 -42.02 6.37 8.76
CA SER A 36 -43.13 5.60 9.33
C SER A 36 -42.93 5.47 10.86
N LYS A 37 -43.85 6.09 11.60
CA LYS A 37 -43.98 5.94 13.04
C LYS A 37 -44.68 4.62 13.32
N THR A 38 -44.08 3.69 14.06
CA THR A 38 -44.81 2.62 14.76
C THR A 38 -44.19 2.38 16.14
N ALA A 39 -45.08 2.17 17.09
CA ALA A 39 -44.85 2.08 18.52
C ALA A 39 -44.03 0.85 18.92
N THR A 40 -43.20 1.02 19.93
CA THR A 40 -42.37 -0.01 20.56
C THR A 40 -43.19 -0.86 21.53
N PRO A 41 -43.19 -2.21 21.45
CA PRO A 41 -43.64 -3.06 22.52
C PRO A 41 -42.58 -3.27 23.58
N PRO A 42 -42.93 -3.66 24.83
CA PRO A 42 -41.99 -3.73 25.95
C PRO A 42 -40.97 -4.85 25.78
N ILE A 43 -39.71 -4.54 26.06
CA ILE A 43 -38.54 -5.44 25.97
C ILE A 43 -38.69 -6.51 27.08
N ALA A 44 -38.91 -7.75 26.67
CA ALA A 44 -38.62 -8.89 27.53
C ALA A 44 -37.06 -9.01 27.62
N GLN A 45 -36.54 -8.97 28.83
CA GLN A 45 -35.16 -9.31 29.11
C GLN A 45 -34.94 -10.81 28.84
N VAL A 46 -34.67 -11.17 27.60
CA VAL A 46 -34.12 -12.48 27.23
C VAL A 46 -32.61 -12.37 27.26
N ASP A 47 -31.98 -13.41 27.73
CA ASP A 47 -30.56 -13.57 27.96
C ASP A 47 -29.75 -13.30 26.68
N SER A 48 -29.65 -12.01 26.31
CA SER A 48 -29.04 -11.48 25.09
C SER A 48 -27.54 -11.86 24.95
N HIS A 49 -26.94 -12.33 26.05
CA HIS A 49 -25.52 -12.68 26.10
C HIS A 49 -25.21 -14.04 25.43
N LYS A 50 -26.12 -15.02 25.53
CA LYS A 50 -25.91 -16.34 24.93
C LYS A 50 -26.23 -16.39 23.43
N GLU A 51 -27.26 -15.68 22.98
CA GLU A 51 -27.58 -15.58 21.55
C GLU A 51 -26.57 -14.68 20.81
N SER A 52 -26.11 -13.59 21.42
CA SER A 52 -25.06 -12.77 20.85
C SER A 52 -23.72 -13.54 20.73
N LEU A 53 -23.36 -14.36 21.73
CA LEU A 53 -22.15 -15.19 21.71
C LEU A 53 -22.21 -16.29 20.61
N GLN A 54 -23.36 -16.84 20.31
CA GLN A 54 -23.51 -17.87 19.28
C GLN A 54 -23.42 -17.28 17.86
N TRP A 55 -23.97 -16.09 17.66
CA TRP A 55 -23.86 -15.35 16.40
C TRP A 55 -22.42 -14.84 16.17
N LEU A 56 -21.75 -14.39 17.23
CA LEU A 56 -20.34 -14.05 17.29
C LEU A 56 -19.45 -15.18 16.77
N ASN A 57 -19.69 -16.42 17.21
CA ASN A 57 -18.90 -17.59 16.81
C ASN A 57 -19.04 -17.89 15.30
N GLN A 58 -20.23 -17.77 14.74
CA GLN A 58 -20.48 -18.07 13.33
C GLN A 58 -19.80 -17.02 12.42
N ALA A 59 -19.98 -15.72 12.68
CA ALA A 59 -19.38 -14.66 11.87
C ALA A 59 -17.84 -14.71 11.89
N ALA A 60 -17.24 -15.01 13.05
CA ALA A 60 -15.80 -15.16 13.16
C ALA A 60 -15.28 -16.45 12.47
N GLN A 61 -16.04 -17.53 12.46
CA GLN A 61 -15.71 -18.76 11.74
C GLN A 61 -15.78 -18.56 10.22
N ASP A 62 -16.83 -17.89 9.72
CA ASP A 62 -17.03 -17.64 8.29
C ASP A 62 -15.92 -16.77 7.67
N ARG A 63 -15.16 -16.04 8.50
CA ARG A 63 -14.07 -15.17 8.08
C ARG A 63 -12.70 -15.59 8.59
N ALA A 64 -12.59 -16.69 9.34
CA ALA A 64 -11.32 -17.11 9.96
C ALA A 64 -10.24 -17.47 8.92
N ASP A 65 -10.66 -18.02 7.79
CA ASP A 65 -9.75 -18.56 6.77
C ASP A 65 -9.36 -17.55 5.68
N ILE A 66 -9.75 -16.28 5.84
CA ILE A 66 -9.40 -15.25 4.83
C ILE A 66 -7.92 -14.85 4.85
N TYR A 67 -7.20 -15.16 5.92
CA TYR A 67 -5.77 -14.89 6.06
C TYR A 67 -4.96 -16.19 6.04
N ALA A 68 -4.07 -16.33 5.05
CA ALA A 68 -3.15 -17.48 5.00
C ALA A 68 -1.90 -17.24 5.86
N PRO A 69 -1.45 -18.24 6.65
CA PRO A 69 -0.19 -18.12 7.38
C PRO A 69 1.02 -18.16 6.45
N PHE A 70 2.01 -17.32 6.76
CA PHE A 70 3.30 -17.31 6.10
C PHE A 70 4.40 -17.00 7.11
N GLU A 71 5.50 -17.76 7.09
CA GLU A 71 6.67 -17.49 7.93
C GLU A 71 7.55 -16.42 7.29
N LEU A 72 7.76 -15.33 8.03
CA LEU A 72 8.49 -14.16 7.54
C LEU A 72 9.99 -14.33 7.82
N ASN A 73 10.69 -14.98 6.91
CA ASN A 73 12.12 -15.28 6.99
C ASN A 73 12.92 -14.40 6.03
N ALA A 74 14.20 -14.19 6.40
CA ALA A 74 15.23 -13.58 5.57
C ALA A 74 16.57 -14.29 5.78
N ASP A 75 17.46 -14.19 4.79
CA ASP A 75 18.83 -14.68 4.94
C ASP A 75 19.65 -13.70 5.80
N LEU A 76 19.99 -14.14 7.01
CA LEU A 76 20.81 -13.38 7.96
C LEU A 76 22.28 -13.84 7.98
N SER A 77 22.71 -14.68 7.04
CA SER A 77 24.06 -15.26 7.03
C SER A 77 25.17 -14.23 6.85
N SER A 78 24.88 -13.13 6.13
CA SER A 78 25.82 -12.03 5.89
C SER A 78 25.95 -11.07 7.07
N LEU A 79 25.07 -11.14 8.07
CA LEU A 79 25.08 -10.23 9.20
C LEU A 79 26.06 -10.67 10.28
N SER A 80 26.77 -9.71 10.86
CA SER A 80 27.63 -9.90 12.01
C SER A 80 26.85 -10.30 13.27
N VAL A 81 27.53 -10.87 14.27
CA VAL A 81 26.92 -11.17 15.58
C VAL A 81 26.35 -9.91 16.22
N ARG A 82 27.03 -8.75 16.05
CA ARG A 82 26.55 -7.44 16.56
C ARG A 82 25.26 -7.03 15.87
N GLN A 83 25.18 -7.14 14.56
CA GLN A 83 23.98 -6.83 13.79
C GLN A 83 22.81 -7.73 14.15
N LYS A 84 23.04 -9.03 14.37
CA LYS A 84 22.00 -9.97 14.86
C LYS A 84 21.49 -9.59 16.26
N SER A 85 22.39 -9.14 17.14
CA SER A 85 21.99 -8.61 18.45
C SER A 85 21.21 -7.30 18.33
N MET A 86 21.60 -6.42 17.40
CA MET A 86 20.87 -5.19 17.08
C MET A 86 19.44 -5.51 16.59
N LEU A 87 19.25 -6.50 15.72
CA LEU A 87 17.92 -6.89 15.23
C LEU A 87 16.94 -7.23 16.36
N LYS A 88 17.40 -7.91 17.42
CA LYS A 88 16.55 -8.21 18.60
C LYS A 88 16.01 -6.94 19.25
N LEU A 89 16.84 -5.92 19.39
CA LEU A 89 16.45 -4.63 19.96
C LEU A 89 15.46 -3.88 19.04
N LEU A 90 15.69 -3.95 17.71
CA LEU A 90 14.80 -3.32 16.74
C LEU A 90 13.44 -4.02 16.70
N ILE A 91 13.39 -5.35 16.81
CA ILE A 91 12.14 -6.11 16.90
C ILE A 91 11.41 -5.77 18.22
N GLU A 92 12.10 -5.71 19.36
CA GLU A 92 11.49 -5.30 20.64
C GLU A 92 10.90 -3.87 20.56
N ALA A 93 11.60 -2.93 19.89
CA ALA A 93 11.07 -1.60 19.63
C ALA A 93 9.81 -1.62 18.76
N ALA A 94 9.79 -2.47 17.73
CA ALA A 94 8.63 -2.66 16.86
C ALA A 94 7.44 -3.29 17.61
N GLU A 95 7.66 -4.21 18.55
CA GLU A 95 6.61 -4.79 19.40
C GLU A 95 5.92 -3.74 20.27
N ILE A 96 6.65 -2.72 20.74
CA ILE A 96 6.07 -1.59 21.45
C ILE A 96 5.25 -0.70 20.49
N THR A 97 5.69 -0.52 19.26
CA THR A 97 4.93 0.18 18.22
C THR A 97 3.59 -0.50 17.95
N ASP A 98 3.56 -1.83 18.02
CA ASP A 98 2.34 -2.63 17.90
C ASP A 98 1.33 -2.30 19.01
N GLN A 99 1.81 -2.13 20.25
CA GLN A 99 0.98 -1.72 21.38
C GLN A 99 0.43 -0.31 21.19
N LEU A 100 1.26 0.64 20.73
CA LEU A 100 0.84 2.01 20.44
C LEU A 100 -0.28 2.06 19.41
N PHE A 101 -0.19 1.28 18.35
CA PHE A 101 -1.23 1.24 17.34
C PHE A 101 -2.53 0.62 17.86
N TRP A 102 -2.46 -0.39 18.74
CA TRP A 102 -3.64 -0.89 19.42
C TRP A 102 -4.37 0.22 20.22
N GLU A 103 -3.61 1.07 20.92
CA GLU A 103 -4.18 2.21 21.63
C GLU A 103 -4.79 3.24 20.69
N GLN A 104 -4.20 3.46 19.52
CA GLN A 104 -4.70 4.40 18.50
C GLN A 104 -5.93 3.87 17.76
N SER A 105 -6.00 2.58 17.48
CA SER A 105 -7.06 1.98 16.67
C SER A 105 -8.32 1.61 17.48
N TYR A 106 -8.12 1.03 18.68
CA TYR A 106 -9.20 0.51 19.51
C TYR A 106 -9.16 1.00 20.96
N GLY A 107 -7.98 1.11 21.55
CA GLY A 107 -7.77 1.39 22.97
C GLY A 107 -7.29 0.15 23.73
N GLU A 108 -8.07 -0.31 24.71
CA GLU A 108 -7.69 -1.36 25.65
C GLU A 108 -7.77 -2.77 25.04
N LYS A 109 -6.68 -3.24 24.43
CA LYS A 109 -6.55 -4.57 23.81
C LYS A 109 -7.02 -5.70 24.76
N ASN A 110 -6.51 -5.70 25.99
CA ASN A 110 -6.79 -6.78 26.94
C ASN A 110 -8.27 -6.88 27.32
N ALA A 111 -8.94 -5.73 27.42
CA ALA A 111 -10.38 -5.70 27.69
C ALA A 111 -11.22 -6.29 26.54
N LEU A 112 -10.78 -6.11 25.28
CA LEU A 112 -11.39 -6.78 24.13
C LEU A 112 -11.11 -8.29 24.17
N MET A 113 -9.85 -8.71 24.34
CA MET A 113 -9.46 -10.12 24.29
C MET A 113 -10.16 -10.98 25.34
N GLN A 114 -10.44 -10.42 26.53
CA GLN A 114 -11.20 -11.10 27.60
C GLN A 114 -12.67 -11.34 27.24
N LYS A 115 -13.26 -10.51 26.37
CA LYS A 115 -14.65 -10.66 25.89
C LYS A 115 -14.79 -11.72 24.78
N LEU A 116 -13.68 -12.09 24.16
CA LEU A 116 -13.66 -13.03 23.03
C LEU A 116 -13.53 -14.46 23.54
N SER A 117 -14.47 -15.33 23.15
CA SER A 117 -14.61 -16.67 23.69
C SER A 117 -13.71 -17.71 23.04
N THR A 118 -13.35 -17.54 21.74
CA THR A 118 -12.54 -18.50 20.99
C THR A 118 -11.17 -17.92 20.62
N GLU A 119 -10.22 -18.82 20.37
CA GLU A 119 -8.90 -18.44 19.87
C GLU A 119 -8.99 -17.80 18.47
N GLN A 120 -9.85 -18.31 17.60
CA GLN A 120 -10.09 -17.75 16.26
C GLN A 120 -10.57 -16.29 16.33
N GLN A 121 -11.51 -15.98 17.23
CA GLN A 121 -11.97 -14.60 17.45
C GLN A 121 -10.80 -13.70 17.91
N ARG A 122 -10.00 -14.16 18.86
CA ARG A 122 -8.82 -13.41 19.35
C ARG A 122 -7.79 -13.21 18.24
N ASN A 123 -7.51 -14.24 17.45
CA ASN A 123 -6.59 -14.16 16.33
C ASN A 123 -7.10 -13.18 15.27
N PHE A 124 -8.39 -13.23 14.93
CA PHE A 124 -8.98 -12.29 13.98
C PHE A 124 -8.91 -10.84 14.49
N ALA A 125 -9.27 -10.61 15.76
CA ALA A 125 -9.16 -9.29 16.38
C ALA A 125 -7.70 -8.80 16.45
N ASN A 126 -6.74 -9.69 16.67
CA ASN A 126 -5.32 -9.35 16.63
C ASN A 126 -4.88 -8.91 15.22
N LEU A 127 -5.31 -9.61 14.18
CA LEU A 127 -4.96 -9.27 12.79
C LEU A 127 -5.57 -7.94 12.33
N ASN A 128 -6.71 -7.56 12.90
CA ASN A 128 -7.43 -6.35 12.55
C ASN A 128 -7.21 -5.19 13.55
N TYR A 129 -6.46 -5.40 14.66
CA TYR A 129 -6.27 -4.43 15.74
C TYR A 129 -7.58 -3.86 16.27
N GLY A 130 -8.55 -4.73 16.41
CA GLY A 130 -9.89 -4.37 16.89
C GLY A 130 -10.95 -5.35 16.43
N PRO A 131 -12.23 -5.07 16.77
CA PRO A 131 -13.34 -5.96 16.44
C PRO A 131 -13.99 -5.65 15.07
N TRP A 132 -13.26 -5.03 14.15
CA TRP A 132 -13.73 -4.63 12.83
C TRP A 132 -12.94 -5.33 11.73
N ASP A 133 -13.63 -5.79 10.68
CA ASP A 133 -13.01 -6.47 9.55
C ASP A 133 -12.45 -5.45 8.54
N ARG A 134 -11.16 -5.17 8.63
CA ARG A 134 -10.46 -4.22 7.74
C ARG A 134 -10.45 -4.62 6.28
N LEU A 135 -10.65 -5.90 5.97
CA LEU A 135 -10.78 -6.38 4.59
C LEU A 135 -12.21 -6.39 4.09
N ASN A 136 -13.16 -5.85 4.88
CA ASN A 136 -14.56 -5.78 4.51
C ASN A 136 -15.21 -4.46 4.96
N GLY A 137 -14.51 -3.34 4.71
CA GLY A 137 -15.02 -2.00 4.99
C GLY A 137 -15.23 -1.75 6.49
N ASP A 138 -14.34 -2.21 7.34
CA ASP A 138 -14.39 -2.06 8.80
C ASP A 138 -15.72 -2.53 9.45
N LYS A 139 -16.41 -3.51 8.82
CA LYS A 139 -17.66 -4.04 9.37
C LYS A 139 -17.42 -4.67 10.72
N PRO A 140 -18.31 -4.42 11.71
CA PRO A 140 -18.22 -5.07 13.01
C PRO A 140 -18.26 -6.58 12.90
N LEU A 141 -17.32 -7.25 13.58
CA LEU A 141 -17.31 -8.72 13.69
C LEU A 141 -18.47 -9.26 14.54
N PHE A 142 -19.09 -8.36 15.31
CA PHE A 142 -20.08 -8.70 16.34
C PHE A 142 -21.23 -7.69 16.33
N THR A 143 -22.47 -8.17 16.44
CA THR A 143 -23.66 -7.31 16.50
C THR A 143 -23.69 -6.38 17.71
N SER A 144 -23.03 -6.76 18.81
CA SER A 144 -22.94 -5.94 20.04
C SER A 144 -21.88 -4.84 19.96
N ILE A 145 -21.09 -4.79 18.91
CA ILE A 145 -20.07 -3.78 18.68
C ILE A 145 -20.59 -2.84 17.61
N GLY A 146 -20.58 -1.55 17.88
CA GLY A 146 -20.96 -0.52 16.93
C GLY A 146 -19.96 -0.42 15.76
N GLU A 147 -20.27 0.47 14.83
CA GLU A 147 -19.37 0.82 13.73
C GLU A 147 -18.04 1.34 14.28
N LYS A 148 -16.97 1.16 13.51
CA LYS A 148 -15.67 1.72 13.83
C LYS A 148 -15.75 3.24 13.86
N PRO A 149 -15.31 3.91 14.95
CA PRO A 149 -15.26 5.35 14.96
C PRO A 149 -14.34 5.88 13.85
N LEU A 150 -14.84 6.78 13.00
CA LEU A 150 -14.04 7.34 11.89
C LEU A 150 -12.72 8.00 12.36
N GLY A 151 -12.73 8.62 13.54
CA GLY A 151 -11.54 9.21 14.15
C GLY A 151 -10.73 8.23 15.01
N ALA A 152 -11.02 6.93 14.95
CA ALA A 152 -10.41 5.91 15.80
C ALA A 152 -10.29 6.39 17.27
N GLN A 153 -9.12 6.28 17.91
CA GLN A 153 -8.88 6.80 19.25
C GLN A 153 -8.11 8.13 19.26
N PHE A 154 -8.03 8.82 18.11
CA PHE A 154 -7.35 10.12 18.04
C PHE A 154 -8.16 11.26 18.62
N TYR A 155 -9.49 11.11 18.69
CA TYR A 155 -10.44 12.13 19.13
C TYR A 155 -11.36 11.60 20.23
N PRO A 156 -11.95 12.48 21.07
CA PRO A 156 -13.03 12.07 21.99
C PRO A 156 -14.22 11.50 21.22
N ALA A 157 -14.79 10.40 21.68
CA ALA A 157 -15.91 9.73 21.04
C ALA A 157 -17.17 10.60 20.88
N ASP A 158 -17.33 11.60 21.76
CA ASP A 158 -18.45 12.55 21.78
C ASP A 158 -18.18 13.84 21.01
N MET A 159 -16.99 13.99 20.40
CA MET A 159 -16.61 15.19 19.65
C MET A 159 -17.36 15.25 18.31
N THR A 160 -17.91 16.42 17.97
CA THR A 160 -18.47 16.67 16.64
C THR A 160 -17.47 17.35 15.71
N LYS A 161 -17.69 17.24 14.40
CA LYS A 161 -16.87 17.94 13.40
C LYS A 161 -16.96 19.45 13.56
N GLU A 162 -18.17 19.97 13.86
CA GLU A 162 -18.44 21.38 14.06
C GLU A 162 -17.73 21.92 15.31
N GLU A 163 -17.64 21.13 16.39
CA GLU A 163 -16.88 21.48 17.59
C GLU A 163 -15.39 21.59 17.26
N PHE A 164 -14.83 20.61 16.55
CA PHE A 164 -13.45 20.62 16.11
C PHE A 164 -13.14 21.81 15.16
N GLU A 165 -14.01 22.10 14.22
CA GLU A 165 -13.79 23.21 13.27
C GLU A 165 -13.79 24.59 13.97
N LYS A 166 -14.58 24.76 15.00
CA LYS A 166 -14.62 25.98 15.82
C LYS A 166 -13.43 26.11 16.78
N LEU A 167 -12.69 25.03 16.98
CA LEU A 167 -11.56 25.02 17.91
C LEU A 167 -10.44 25.94 17.38
N ASN A 168 -10.07 26.94 18.16
CA ASN A 168 -8.97 27.85 17.85
C ASN A 168 -7.69 27.44 18.59
N LEU A 169 -7.08 26.34 18.18
CA LEU A 169 -5.79 25.87 18.68
C LEU A 169 -4.77 25.86 17.53
N PRO A 170 -3.57 26.40 17.75
CA PRO A 170 -2.43 26.16 16.85
C PRO A 170 -2.26 24.64 16.68
N ASP A 171 -1.89 24.23 15.49
CA ASP A 171 -1.57 22.83 15.15
C ASP A 171 -2.69 21.81 15.37
N LYS A 172 -3.97 22.25 15.48
CA LYS A 172 -5.10 21.32 15.61
C LYS A 172 -5.20 20.29 14.47
N LYS A 173 -4.60 20.60 13.31
CA LYS A 173 -4.49 19.71 12.14
C LYS A 173 -3.14 19.00 12.03
N GLY A 174 -2.28 19.13 13.05
CA GLY A 174 -0.96 18.49 13.05
C GLY A 174 -1.05 16.96 13.14
N LEU A 175 -0.02 16.29 12.57
CA LEU A 175 0.03 14.83 12.43
C LEU A 175 0.21 14.10 13.77
N TYR A 176 0.89 14.72 14.74
CA TYR A 176 1.47 14.02 15.91
C TYR A 176 0.83 14.47 17.22
N SER A 177 -0.50 14.52 17.27
CA SER A 177 -1.21 14.88 18.49
C SER A 177 -2.58 14.19 18.61
N LEU A 178 -3.05 14.02 19.83
CA LEU A 178 -4.41 13.60 20.15
C LEU A 178 -5.26 14.82 20.50
N ILE A 179 -6.54 14.74 20.21
CA ILE A 179 -7.54 15.63 20.83
C ILE A 179 -8.12 14.92 22.04
N ARG A 180 -8.18 15.62 23.18
CA ARG A 180 -8.74 15.09 24.41
C ARG A 180 -9.58 16.18 25.10
N ARG A 181 -10.52 15.79 25.99
CA ARG A 181 -11.19 16.74 26.85
C ARG A 181 -10.38 16.95 28.13
N ASP A 182 -10.26 18.19 28.56
CA ASP A 182 -9.70 18.51 29.84
C ASP A 182 -10.74 18.34 30.99
N GLY A 183 -10.36 18.65 32.23
CA GLY A 183 -11.23 18.52 33.38
C GLY A 183 -12.48 19.43 33.37
N SER A 184 -12.51 20.43 32.49
CA SER A 184 -13.67 21.30 32.25
C SER A 184 -14.52 20.87 31.05
N GLY A 185 -14.14 19.78 30.35
CA GLY A 185 -14.79 19.26 29.16
C GLY A 185 -14.36 19.96 27.88
N GLN A 186 -13.41 20.91 27.92
CA GLN A 186 -12.92 21.61 26.74
C GLN A 186 -11.91 20.74 25.97
N LEU A 187 -11.91 20.87 24.62
CA LEU A 187 -10.96 20.18 23.76
C LEU A 187 -9.56 20.79 23.93
N ARG A 188 -8.56 19.92 24.05
CA ARG A 188 -7.14 20.28 24.08
C ARG A 188 -6.32 19.33 23.18
N LEU A 189 -5.18 19.83 22.69
CA LEU A 189 -4.15 19.03 22.05
C LEU A 189 -3.26 18.35 23.10
N VAL A 190 -2.94 17.07 22.83
CA VAL A 190 -1.94 16.32 23.59
C VAL A 190 -0.93 15.78 22.59
N PRO A 191 0.29 16.32 22.50
CA PRO A 191 1.34 15.81 21.62
C PRO A 191 1.62 14.32 21.87
N TYR A 192 2.03 13.59 20.84
CA TYR A 192 2.27 12.14 20.95
C TYR A 192 3.38 11.81 21.95
N HIS A 193 4.47 12.59 21.97
CA HIS A 193 5.56 12.39 22.93
C HIS A 193 5.10 12.54 24.40
N ILE A 194 4.00 13.27 24.66
CA ILE A 194 3.38 13.36 25.99
C ILE A 194 2.37 12.23 26.20
N ALA A 195 1.49 12.00 25.21
CA ALA A 195 0.42 11.01 25.32
C ALA A 195 0.95 9.58 25.52
N TYR A 196 2.06 9.26 24.85
CA TYR A 196 2.67 7.93 24.81
C TYR A 196 4.06 7.90 25.43
N GLN A 197 4.36 8.82 26.35
CA GLN A 197 5.70 9.05 26.91
C GLN A 197 6.40 7.76 27.39
N SER A 198 5.67 6.89 28.09
CA SER A 198 6.25 5.65 28.65
C SER A 198 6.75 4.69 27.55
N GLN A 199 5.92 4.45 26.54
CA GLN A 199 6.26 3.56 25.42
C GLN A 199 7.36 4.16 24.56
N LEU A 200 7.24 5.46 24.22
CA LEU A 200 8.22 6.17 23.39
C LEU A 200 9.59 6.26 24.05
N SER A 201 9.64 6.48 25.38
CA SER A 201 10.90 6.42 26.13
C SER A 201 11.57 5.05 26.01
N ARG A 202 10.79 3.97 26.14
CA ARG A 202 11.34 2.60 25.99
C ARG A 202 11.84 2.33 24.57
N ILE A 203 11.09 2.74 23.53
CA ILE A 203 11.54 2.63 22.14
C ILE A 203 12.82 3.45 21.94
N SER A 204 12.88 4.69 22.41
CA SER A 204 14.05 5.56 22.33
C SER A 204 15.30 4.91 22.94
N ASP A 205 15.17 4.29 24.13
CA ASP A 205 16.28 3.59 24.78
C ASP A 205 16.75 2.36 23.98
N LEU A 206 15.82 1.60 23.39
CA LEU A 206 16.14 0.46 22.53
C LEU A 206 16.86 0.89 21.26
N LEU A 207 16.43 1.98 20.61
CA LEU A 207 17.07 2.52 19.42
C LEU A 207 18.50 3.02 19.72
N LYS A 208 18.74 3.67 20.87
CA LYS A 208 20.07 4.08 21.31
C LYS A 208 21.00 2.89 21.56
N GLN A 209 20.46 1.82 22.19
CA GLN A 209 21.22 0.57 22.37
C GLN A 209 21.52 -0.08 21.02
N ALA A 210 20.55 -0.12 20.10
CA ALA A 210 20.74 -0.64 18.74
C ALA A 210 21.78 0.18 17.97
N SER A 211 21.77 1.49 18.09
CA SER A 211 22.78 2.39 17.50
C SER A 211 24.20 2.03 17.93
N ALA A 212 24.41 1.72 19.21
CA ALA A 212 25.73 1.28 19.71
C ALA A 212 26.20 -0.07 19.12
N LEU A 213 25.29 -0.87 18.57
CA LEU A 213 25.59 -2.15 17.91
C LEU A 213 25.66 -2.04 16.38
N ALA A 214 25.25 -0.94 15.80
CA ALA A 214 25.29 -0.73 14.35
C ALA A 214 26.75 -0.68 13.86
N ASP A 215 27.05 -1.43 12.80
CA ASP A 215 28.37 -1.43 12.14
C ASP A 215 28.44 -0.28 11.11
N ASP A 216 27.29 0.18 10.60
CA ASP A 216 27.19 1.32 9.68
C ASP A 216 26.97 2.63 10.47
N PRO A 217 27.87 3.63 10.37
CA PRO A 217 27.77 4.86 11.15
C PRO A 217 26.60 5.76 10.74
N GLU A 218 26.15 5.72 9.48
CA GLU A 218 24.98 6.48 9.03
C GLU A 218 23.70 5.89 9.62
N PHE A 219 23.60 4.56 9.68
CA PHE A 219 22.51 3.88 10.36
C PHE A 219 22.51 4.15 11.86
N ALA A 220 23.68 4.12 12.51
CA ALA A 220 23.82 4.49 13.92
C ALA A 220 23.33 5.92 14.18
N GLN A 221 23.70 6.87 13.32
CA GLN A 221 23.24 8.26 13.41
C GLN A 221 21.72 8.37 13.24
N PHE A 222 21.16 7.68 12.24
CA PHE A 222 19.70 7.67 12.03
C PHE A 222 18.97 7.14 13.27
N LEU A 223 19.41 6.01 13.85
CA LEU A 223 18.78 5.43 15.04
C LEU A 223 18.76 6.40 16.23
N ASN A 224 19.86 7.14 16.46
CA ASN A 224 19.91 8.15 17.52
C ASN A 224 18.95 9.32 17.25
N LEU A 225 18.95 9.86 16.04
CA LEU A 225 18.04 10.95 15.65
C LEU A 225 16.57 10.51 15.70
N ARG A 226 16.27 9.28 15.30
CA ARG A 226 14.91 8.74 15.40
C ARG A 226 14.49 8.53 16.84
N ALA A 227 15.41 8.13 17.72
CA ALA A 227 15.18 8.03 19.15
C ALA A 227 14.85 9.40 19.79
N GLU A 228 15.49 10.48 19.33
CA GLU A 228 15.17 11.85 19.75
C GLU A 228 13.84 12.33 19.16
N ALA A 229 13.58 12.05 17.90
CA ALA A 229 12.35 12.42 17.20
C ALA A 229 11.09 11.85 17.91
N LEU A 230 11.14 10.61 18.38
CA LEU A 230 10.07 9.98 19.14
C LEU A 230 9.77 10.69 20.48
N MET A 231 10.75 11.38 21.06
CA MET A 231 10.60 12.11 22.31
C MET A 231 10.26 13.59 22.15
N THR A 232 10.21 14.09 20.90
CA THR A 232 9.99 15.51 20.61
C THR A 232 8.89 15.77 19.58
N ASP A 233 8.45 14.74 18.85
CA ASP A 233 7.60 14.78 17.66
C ASP A 233 8.23 15.54 16.47
N ASP A 234 9.53 15.82 16.49
CA ASP A 234 10.30 16.43 15.39
C ASP A 234 11.03 15.33 14.58
N PHE A 235 10.39 14.83 13.54
CA PHE A 235 10.89 13.71 12.75
C PHE A 235 11.82 14.13 11.61
N GLN A 236 11.77 15.39 11.16
CA GLN A 236 12.48 15.84 9.95
C GLN A 236 14.00 15.62 10.00
N PRO A 237 14.74 15.89 11.11
CA PRO A 237 16.17 15.61 11.18
C PRO A 237 16.52 14.14 10.94
N SER A 238 15.71 13.23 11.48
CA SER A 238 15.89 11.80 11.30
C SER A 238 15.52 11.33 9.88
N ASP A 239 14.53 11.97 9.24
CA ASP A 239 14.17 11.68 7.85
C ASP A 239 15.27 12.08 6.88
N PHE A 240 15.91 13.25 7.09
CA PHE A 240 17.10 13.62 6.33
C PHE A 240 18.26 12.64 6.50
N ALA A 241 18.50 12.15 7.73
CA ALA A 241 19.54 11.15 7.99
C ALA A 241 19.20 9.82 7.30
N TRP A 242 17.92 9.40 7.36
CA TRP A 242 17.44 8.19 6.69
C TRP A 242 17.65 8.22 5.18
N MET A 243 17.37 9.35 4.53
CA MET A 243 17.56 9.51 3.09
C MET A 243 19.03 9.48 2.65
N LYS A 244 19.99 9.75 3.55
CA LYS A 244 21.43 9.69 3.27
C LYS A 244 21.97 8.27 3.24
N MET A 245 21.41 7.35 4.04
CA MET A 245 21.88 5.98 4.13
C MET A 245 21.74 5.26 2.79
N LYS A 246 22.79 4.58 2.32
CA LYS A 246 22.77 3.85 1.03
C LYS A 246 23.24 2.41 1.15
N SER A 247 24.21 2.14 2.02
CA SER A 247 24.93 0.86 2.10
C SER A 247 24.50 -0.04 3.26
N ASN A 248 23.62 0.44 4.14
CA ASN A 248 23.20 -0.28 5.33
C ASN A 248 22.45 -1.59 4.95
N PRO A 249 22.90 -2.76 5.48
CA PRO A 249 22.24 -4.04 5.22
C PRO A 249 20.94 -4.23 6.02
N VAL A 250 20.79 -3.52 7.13
CA VAL A 250 19.60 -3.48 7.98
C VAL A 250 18.93 -2.14 7.83
N GLU A 251 17.61 -2.14 7.64
CA GLU A 251 16.80 -0.93 7.53
C GLU A 251 15.71 -0.94 8.59
N LEU A 252 15.34 0.24 9.09
CA LEU A 252 14.25 0.43 10.04
C LEU A 252 13.35 1.57 9.57
N VAL A 253 12.07 1.29 9.51
CA VAL A 253 11.02 2.30 9.45
C VAL A 253 10.27 2.21 10.77
N ILE A 254 10.16 3.30 11.53
CA ILE A 254 9.47 3.35 12.82
C ILE A 254 8.99 4.77 13.13
N GLY A 255 7.74 4.90 13.50
CA GLY A 255 7.13 6.17 13.91
C GLY A 255 5.66 6.28 13.51
N PRO A 256 5.05 7.45 13.72
CA PRO A 256 3.73 7.79 13.21
C PRO A 256 3.86 8.22 11.74
N ILE A 257 3.34 7.43 10.80
CA ILE A 257 3.66 7.58 9.36
C ILE A 257 2.42 7.86 8.53
N GLU A 258 1.44 6.93 8.52
CA GLU A 258 0.29 7.00 7.63
C GLU A 258 -0.97 7.51 8.35
N THR A 259 -1.81 8.26 7.63
CA THR A 259 -3.01 8.89 8.21
C THR A 259 -4.32 8.13 7.95
N TYR A 260 -4.26 6.96 7.33
CA TYR A 260 -5.46 6.20 6.93
C TYR A 260 -6.33 5.72 8.09
N GLU A 261 -5.77 5.59 9.30
CA GLU A 261 -6.55 5.23 10.48
C GLU A 261 -7.46 6.37 10.94
N ASP A 262 -7.10 7.62 10.68
CA ASP A 262 -7.95 8.81 10.89
C ASP A 262 -8.86 9.04 9.68
N GLN A 263 -9.93 8.27 9.57
CA GLN A 263 -10.95 8.43 8.53
C GLN A 263 -11.86 9.65 8.76
N LEU A 264 -11.76 10.30 9.94
CA LEU A 264 -12.60 11.46 10.26
C LEU A 264 -12.12 12.71 9.52
N PHE A 265 -10.80 12.98 9.54
CA PHE A 265 -10.18 14.16 8.94
C PHE A 265 -8.92 13.86 8.15
N GLY A 266 -8.26 12.73 8.34
CA GLY A 266 -6.96 12.41 7.75
C GLY A 266 -5.81 13.25 8.32
N TYR A 267 -5.92 13.77 9.55
CA TYR A 267 -4.92 14.65 10.15
C TYR A 267 -3.93 13.91 11.07
N ARG A 268 -4.26 12.71 11.53
CA ARG A 268 -3.48 12.01 12.55
C ARG A 268 -2.73 10.83 11.97
N ALA A 269 -1.42 10.82 12.17
CA ALA A 269 -0.59 9.71 11.75
C ALA A 269 -0.63 8.58 12.77
N ALA A 270 -0.77 7.35 12.29
CA ALA A 270 -0.74 6.14 13.11
C ALA A 270 0.67 5.59 13.23
N TYR A 271 0.97 4.98 14.37
CA TYR A 271 2.26 4.30 14.58
C TYR A 271 2.36 3.02 13.77
N GLU A 272 3.49 2.87 13.08
CA GLU A 272 3.87 1.64 12.39
C GLU A 272 5.38 1.42 12.40
N SER A 273 5.78 0.18 12.14
CA SER A 273 7.19 -0.16 12.04
C SER A 273 7.42 -1.31 11.07
N TYR A 274 8.60 -1.26 10.42
CA TYR A 274 9.14 -2.35 9.60
C TYR A 274 10.61 -2.54 9.96
N VAL A 275 10.99 -3.77 10.28
CA VAL A 275 12.41 -4.17 10.39
C VAL A 275 12.77 -4.96 9.13
N LEU A 276 13.78 -4.52 8.41
CA LEU A 276 14.04 -4.94 7.04
C LEU A 276 15.51 -5.35 6.86
N ILE A 277 15.72 -6.33 5.99
CA ILE A 277 17.04 -6.73 5.49
C ILE A 277 17.11 -6.37 4.02
N LYS A 278 18.10 -5.55 3.64
CA LYS A 278 18.28 -5.10 2.26
C LYS A 278 18.77 -6.23 1.36
N ASP A 279 18.07 -6.47 0.27
CA ASP A 279 18.55 -7.36 -0.79
C ASP A 279 19.54 -6.60 -1.68
N LEU A 280 20.83 -6.73 -1.32
CA LEU A 280 21.91 -6.02 -2.03
C LEU A 280 22.05 -6.48 -3.49
N SER A 281 21.68 -7.71 -3.81
CA SER A 281 21.76 -8.24 -5.18
C SER A 281 20.69 -7.59 -6.07
N TRP A 282 19.47 -7.53 -5.59
CA TRP A 282 18.39 -6.84 -6.29
C TRP A 282 18.60 -5.33 -6.34
N SER A 283 19.09 -4.73 -5.27
CA SER A 283 19.39 -3.28 -5.24
C SER A 283 20.41 -2.89 -6.32
N LYS A 284 21.48 -3.69 -6.51
CA LYS A 284 22.45 -3.50 -7.61
C LYS A 284 21.83 -3.69 -9.00
N ARG A 285 20.94 -4.69 -9.17
CA ARG A 285 20.21 -4.88 -10.44
C ARG A 285 19.33 -3.67 -10.76
N LEU A 286 18.64 -3.13 -9.77
CA LEU A 286 17.79 -1.95 -9.93
C LEU A 286 18.59 -0.70 -10.30
N GLU A 287 19.74 -0.50 -9.68
CA GLU A 287 20.67 0.57 -10.07
C GLU A 287 21.11 0.42 -11.53
N LYS A 288 21.47 -0.81 -11.93
CA LYS A 288 21.79 -1.12 -13.33
C LYS A 288 20.61 -0.80 -14.26
N TYR A 289 19.39 -1.24 -13.92
CA TYR A 289 18.21 -0.98 -14.75
C TYR A 289 17.87 0.51 -14.83
N ALA A 290 18.09 1.26 -13.74
CA ALA A 290 17.91 2.70 -13.74
C ALA A 290 18.82 3.43 -14.76
N SER A 291 20.00 2.89 -15.05
CA SER A 291 20.90 3.45 -16.08
C SER A 291 20.31 3.38 -17.50
N PHE A 292 19.39 2.46 -17.77
CA PHE A 292 18.71 2.33 -19.08
C PHE A 292 17.49 3.24 -19.23
N LEU A 293 17.01 3.89 -18.17
CA LEU A 293 15.78 4.70 -18.22
C LEU A 293 15.79 5.78 -19.32
N PRO A 294 16.87 6.54 -19.55
CA PRO A 294 16.90 7.53 -20.64
C PRO A 294 16.72 6.90 -22.02
N GLU A 295 17.32 5.72 -22.23
CA GLU A 295 17.18 4.97 -23.50
C GLU A 295 15.76 4.40 -23.64
N LEU A 296 15.22 3.81 -22.58
CA LEU A 296 13.85 3.27 -22.55
C LEU A 296 12.81 4.36 -22.78
N GLN A 297 12.99 5.54 -22.15
CA GLN A 297 12.15 6.71 -22.40
C GLN A 297 12.19 7.13 -23.88
N LYS A 298 13.38 7.19 -24.48
CA LYS A 298 13.55 7.52 -25.89
C LYS A 298 12.93 6.46 -26.82
N GLY A 299 12.98 5.18 -26.40
CA GLY A 299 12.45 4.04 -27.14
C GLY A 299 10.94 3.87 -27.05
N LEU A 300 10.21 4.63 -26.21
CA LEU A 300 8.76 4.51 -26.08
C LEU A 300 8.07 4.59 -27.47
N PRO A 301 7.01 3.80 -27.69
CA PRO A 301 6.38 3.63 -29.02
C PRO A 301 5.46 4.80 -29.39
N VAL A 302 5.94 6.03 -29.22
CA VAL A 302 5.26 7.29 -29.56
C VAL A 302 6.22 8.23 -30.27
N THR A 303 5.73 9.31 -30.87
CA THR A 303 6.58 10.35 -31.45
C THR A 303 7.33 11.12 -30.34
N ASP A 304 8.43 11.79 -30.70
CA ASP A 304 9.33 12.45 -29.74
C ASP A 304 8.61 13.51 -28.90
N ALA A 305 7.52 14.11 -29.38
CA ALA A 305 6.74 15.06 -28.62
C ALA A 305 6.13 14.47 -27.32
N TYR A 306 5.79 13.17 -27.32
CA TYR A 306 5.17 12.48 -26.17
C TYR A 306 6.18 11.85 -25.20
N LYS A 307 7.47 11.96 -25.45
CA LYS A 307 8.54 11.39 -24.65
C LYS A 307 9.64 12.39 -24.33
N PRO A 308 9.30 13.49 -23.61
CA PRO A 308 10.28 14.48 -23.23
C PRO A 308 11.44 13.83 -22.45
N PRO A 309 12.63 14.42 -22.46
CA PRO A 309 13.73 13.94 -21.65
C PRO A 309 13.31 13.84 -20.17
N MET A 310 13.76 12.78 -19.50
CA MET A 310 13.51 12.62 -18.07
C MET A 310 14.18 13.78 -17.32
N SER A 311 13.39 14.51 -16.54
CA SER A 311 13.88 15.56 -15.65
C SER A 311 13.91 15.01 -14.23
N GLY A 312 15.08 15.01 -13.61
CA GLY A 312 15.19 14.77 -12.18
C GLY A 312 15.95 13.51 -11.80
N THR A 313 16.43 13.52 -10.59
CA THR A 313 17.01 12.37 -9.90
C THR A 313 15.92 11.35 -9.64
N GLY A 314 16.12 10.13 -10.10
CA GLY A 314 15.19 9.03 -9.83
C GLY A 314 14.97 8.83 -8.32
N SER A 315 13.83 8.30 -7.95
CA SER A 315 13.61 7.80 -6.59
C SER A 315 14.58 6.65 -6.31
N ASP A 316 15.08 6.59 -5.07
CA ASP A 316 15.94 5.50 -4.60
C ASP A 316 15.05 4.24 -4.41
N LEU A 317 15.15 3.30 -5.35
CA LEU A 317 14.36 2.07 -5.36
C LEU A 317 15.22 0.90 -4.90
N ASN A 318 14.80 0.21 -3.84
CA ASN A 318 15.50 -0.94 -3.29
C ASN A 318 14.54 -2.08 -2.95
N ALA A 319 15.06 -3.30 -2.96
CA ALA A 319 14.35 -4.50 -2.52
C ALA A 319 14.80 -4.89 -1.11
N TYR A 320 13.83 -5.35 -0.33
CA TYR A 320 14.05 -5.77 1.06
C TYR A 320 13.30 -7.06 1.36
N ASP A 321 13.85 -7.85 2.26
CA ASP A 321 13.11 -8.86 3.00
C ASP A 321 12.69 -8.27 4.36
N VAL A 322 11.40 -8.28 4.65
CA VAL A 322 10.87 -7.84 5.94
C VAL A 322 11.04 -8.96 6.94
N ILE A 323 11.50 -8.65 8.14
CA ILE A 323 11.60 -9.61 9.23
C ILE A 323 10.62 -9.34 10.37
N TYR A 324 10.05 -8.11 10.41
CA TYR A 324 9.01 -7.74 11.35
C TYR A 324 8.14 -6.59 10.84
N TYR A 325 6.83 -6.75 10.94
CA TYR A 325 5.81 -5.72 10.77
C TYR A 325 5.17 -5.38 12.11
N ALA A 326 4.88 -4.13 12.36
CA ALA A 326 4.15 -3.70 13.55
C ALA A 326 3.21 -2.52 13.30
N GLY A 327 2.17 -2.44 14.08
CA GLY A 327 1.20 -1.35 14.06
C GLY A 327 0.38 -1.31 12.77
N HIS A 328 0.14 -0.12 12.24
CA HIS A 328 -0.72 0.09 11.07
C HIS A 328 -0.32 -0.80 9.87
N SER A 329 0.96 -0.94 9.61
CA SER A 329 1.50 -1.79 8.52
C SER A 329 1.15 -3.28 8.64
N ASN A 330 0.87 -3.75 9.85
CA ASN A 330 0.49 -5.13 10.13
C ASN A 330 -1.04 -5.33 10.21
N ALA A 331 -1.82 -4.26 10.11
CA ALA A 331 -3.27 -4.29 10.28
C ALA A 331 -4.00 -4.70 8.99
N GLY A 332 -4.80 -5.76 9.05
CA GLY A 332 -5.57 -6.23 7.91
C GLY A 332 -4.69 -6.60 6.72
N SER A 333 -4.78 -5.84 5.62
CA SER A 333 -3.97 -6.06 4.41
C SER A 333 -2.49 -5.78 4.66
N LYS A 334 -1.64 -6.72 4.21
CA LYS A 334 -0.19 -6.56 4.37
C LYS A 334 0.39 -5.70 3.26
N THR A 335 1.09 -4.64 3.66
CA THR A 335 1.82 -3.75 2.75
C THR A 335 2.95 -4.51 2.03
N ILE A 336 3.10 -4.29 0.73
CA ILE A 336 4.15 -4.91 -0.10
C ILE A 336 5.13 -3.92 -0.68
N ALA A 337 4.83 -2.62 -0.59
CA ALA A 337 5.69 -1.54 -1.03
C ALA A 337 5.48 -0.30 -0.16
N ILE A 338 6.52 0.50 0.02
CA ILE A 338 6.51 1.72 0.84
C ILE A 338 7.21 2.82 0.05
N ASN A 339 6.70 4.04 0.10
CA ASN A 339 7.33 5.22 -0.49
C ASN A 339 7.41 6.33 0.56
N LEU A 340 8.60 6.62 1.05
CA LEU A 340 8.86 7.56 2.15
C LEU A 340 10.05 8.48 1.82
N PRO A 341 10.25 9.56 2.59
CA PRO A 341 9.42 10.06 3.68
C PRO A 341 8.15 10.76 3.19
N ASN A 342 7.18 11.01 4.10
CA ASN A 342 5.98 11.80 3.80
C ASN A 342 6.21 13.32 3.97
N ASP A 343 7.35 13.75 4.51
CA ASP A 343 7.70 15.17 4.69
C ASP A 343 8.02 15.84 3.35
N GLU A 344 7.24 16.87 2.98
CA GLU A 344 7.37 17.57 1.69
C GLU A 344 8.74 18.25 1.51
N GLU A 345 9.30 18.81 2.57
CA GLU A 345 10.60 19.50 2.49
C GLU A 345 11.74 18.50 2.26
N VAL A 346 11.68 17.34 2.93
CA VAL A 346 12.64 16.26 2.69
C VAL A 346 12.51 15.72 1.28
N GLN A 347 11.28 15.50 0.81
CA GLN A 347 11.03 15.06 -0.57
C GLN A 347 11.58 16.04 -1.61
N LEU A 348 11.36 17.35 -1.42
CA LEU A 348 11.86 18.37 -2.34
C LEU A 348 13.39 18.43 -2.39
N LYS A 349 14.07 18.19 -1.26
CA LYS A 349 15.54 18.28 -1.16
C LYS A 349 16.27 16.99 -1.50
N MET A 350 15.68 15.83 -1.17
CA MET A 350 16.34 14.52 -1.21
C MET A 350 15.65 13.51 -2.13
N GLY A 351 14.44 13.82 -2.61
CA GLY A 351 13.60 12.85 -3.32
C GLY A 351 12.88 11.91 -2.36
N THR A 352 12.50 10.74 -2.87
CA THR A 352 11.84 9.68 -2.09
C THR A 352 12.62 8.39 -2.17
N ARG A 353 12.40 7.50 -1.20
CA ARG A 353 12.90 6.14 -1.20
C ARG A 353 11.73 5.17 -1.29
N ARG A 354 11.79 4.29 -2.28
CA ARG A 354 10.82 3.23 -2.50
C ARG A 354 11.40 1.90 -2.05
N LEU A 355 10.70 1.25 -1.13
CA LEU A 355 11.08 -0.04 -0.56
C LEU A 355 10.12 -1.09 -1.06
N GLN A 356 10.62 -2.08 -1.79
CA GLN A 356 9.83 -3.22 -2.26
C GLN A 356 10.05 -4.41 -1.34
N LEU A 357 8.98 -4.93 -0.76
CA LEU A 357 9.02 -5.93 0.30
C LEU A 357 8.91 -7.34 -0.31
N LYS A 358 10.04 -7.86 -0.78
CA LYS A 358 10.14 -9.04 -1.65
C LYS A 358 9.51 -10.30 -1.05
N ASN A 359 9.83 -10.63 0.21
CA ASN A 359 9.28 -11.83 0.85
C ASN A 359 7.79 -11.70 1.17
N ALA A 360 7.28 -10.49 1.45
CA ALA A 360 5.84 -10.24 1.58
C ALA A 360 5.12 -10.40 0.23
N MET A 361 5.74 -9.94 -0.86
CA MET A 361 5.25 -10.19 -2.22
C MET A 361 5.25 -11.69 -2.54
N LYS A 362 6.30 -12.43 -2.11
CA LYS A 362 6.38 -13.88 -2.26
C LYS A 362 5.24 -14.59 -1.53
N ALA A 363 4.91 -14.15 -0.32
CA ALA A 363 3.78 -14.68 0.44
C ALA A 363 2.45 -14.53 -0.34
N LYS A 364 2.17 -13.33 -0.87
CA LYS A 364 0.96 -13.09 -1.67
C LYS A 364 0.99 -13.84 -3.00
N PHE A 365 2.15 -13.98 -3.62
CA PHE A 365 2.32 -14.80 -4.82
C PHE A 365 1.95 -16.26 -4.54
N ASP A 366 2.56 -16.87 -3.53
CA ASP A 366 2.38 -18.31 -3.24
C ASP A 366 0.97 -18.64 -2.73
N LYS A 367 0.43 -17.80 -1.86
CA LYS A 367 -0.84 -18.08 -1.16
C LYS A 367 -2.08 -17.59 -1.91
N ILE A 368 -1.92 -16.65 -2.82
CA ILE A 368 -3.06 -16.01 -3.50
C ILE A 368 -2.92 -16.11 -5.02
N LEU A 369 -1.81 -15.64 -5.61
CA LEU A 369 -1.70 -15.59 -7.07
C LEU A 369 -1.61 -16.98 -7.70
N ILE A 370 -0.82 -17.89 -7.15
CA ILE A 370 -0.71 -19.26 -7.64
C ILE A 370 -2.06 -19.97 -7.60
N PRO A 371 -2.81 -20.01 -6.46
CA PRO A 371 -4.14 -20.60 -6.44
C PRO A 371 -5.13 -19.97 -7.45
N ILE A 372 -5.06 -18.66 -7.67
CA ILE A 372 -5.87 -17.99 -8.71
C ILE A 372 -5.45 -18.48 -10.11
N ALA A 373 -4.15 -18.54 -10.37
CA ALA A 373 -3.62 -18.99 -11.67
C ALA A 373 -4.01 -20.45 -11.96
N GLU A 374 -4.00 -21.33 -10.98
CA GLU A 374 -4.46 -22.73 -11.11
C GLU A 374 -5.91 -22.85 -11.53
N GLN A 375 -6.76 -21.86 -11.22
CA GLN A 375 -8.16 -21.82 -11.63
C GLN A 375 -8.38 -21.16 -12.99
N LEU A 376 -7.57 -20.16 -13.35
CA LEU A 376 -7.87 -19.27 -14.46
C LEU A 376 -6.82 -19.29 -15.60
N ILE A 377 -5.62 -19.78 -15.38
CA ILE A 377 -4.61 -19.95 -16.44
C ILE A 377 -4.65 -21.37 -16.98
N SER A 378 -4.53 -21.51 -18.30
CA SER A 378 -4.54 -22.84 -18.93
C SER A 378 -3.43 -23.73 -18.37
N PRO A 379 -3.70 -25.05 -18.15
CA PRO A 379 -2.70 -25.97 -17.60
C PRO A 379 -1.37 -25.98 -18.37
N GLN A 380 -1.40 -25.74 -19.69
CA GLN A 380 -0.21 -25.70 -20.55
C GLN A 380 0.68 -24.51 -20.26
N GLN A 381 0.11 -23.39 -19.78
CA GLN A 381 0.83 -22.15 -19.50
C GLN A 381 1.04 -21.89 -18.00
N LEU A 382 0.46 -22.69 -17.12
CA LEU A 382 0.62 -22.51 -15.67
C LEU A 382 2.10 -22.54 -15.24
N LYS A 383 2.94 -23.32 -15.93
CA LYS A 383 4.39 -23.35 -15.71
C LYS A 383 5.09 -21.99 -15.88
N HIS A 384 4.46 -21.05 -16.59
CA HIS A 384 4.96 -19.70 -16.83
C HIS A 384 4.54 -18.68 -15.78
N VAL A 385 3.74 -19.07 -14.78
CA VAL A 385 3.44 -18.19 -13.64
C VAL A 385 4.59 -18.29 -12.63
N LYS A 386 5.43 -17.24 -12.57
CA LYS A 386 6.70 -17.24 -11.84
C LYS A 386 6.83 -16.07 -10.89
N PHE A 387 7.42 -16.32 -9.71
CA PHE A 387 7.62 -15.27 -8.72
C PHE A 387 8.56 -14.16 -9.21
N TYR A 388 9.69 -14.49 -9.86
CA TYR A 388 10.59 -13.47 -10.40
C TYR A 388 9.90 -12.55 -11.43
N ALA A 389 9.00 -13.12 -12.24
CA ALA A 389 8.21 -12.34 -13.19
C ALA A 389 7.18 -11.44 -12.48
N PHE A 390 6.52 -11.95 -11.44
CA PHE A 390 5.61 -11.15 -10.61
C PHE A 390 6.35 -10.01 -9.92
N PHE A 391 7.50 -10.30 -9.31
CA PHE A 391 8.34 -9.31 -8.65
C PHE A 391 8.84 -8.24 -9.64
N ALA A 392 9.41 -8.67 -10.79
CA ALA A 392 9.90 -7.76 -11.81
C ALA A 392 8.78 -6.88 -12.38
N ASN A 393 7.61 -7.44 -12.72
CA ASN A 393 6.48 -6.67 -13.22
C ASN A 393 6.07 -5.57 -12.22
N THR A 394 6.06 -5.87 -10.92
CA THR A 394 5.76 -4.88 -9.88
C THR A 394 6.87 -3.84 -9.75
N MET A 395 8.14 -4.27 -9.75
CA MET A 395 9.28 -3.35 -9.65
C MET A 395 9.31 -2.36 -10.83
N PHE A 396 9.12 -2.86 -12.05
CA PHE A 396 9.11 -2.02 -13.23
C PHE A 396 7.85 -1.15 -13.35
N HIS A 397 6.74 -1.54 -12.76
CA HIS A 397 5.58 -0.66 -12.59
C HIS A 397 5.98 0.60 -11.80
N GLU A 398 6.63 0.45 -10.65
CA GLU A 398 7.09 1.58 -9.83
C GLU A 398 8.09 2.48 -10.57
N VAL A 399 8.99 1.88 -11.33
CA VAL A 399 9.94 2.63 -12.17
C VAL A 399 9.20 3.37 -13.29
N ALA A 400 8.21 2.73 -13.92
CA ALA A 400 7.47 3.27 -15.05
C ALA A 400 6.58 4.47 -14.69
N HIS A 401 6.27 4.70 -13.41
CA HIS A 401 5.71 5.99 -12.99
C HIS A 401 6.59 7.17 -13.38
N GLY A 402 7.90 6.98 -13.46
CA GLY A 402 8.87 7.99 -13.92
C GLY A 402 8.85 8.25 -15.43
N LEU A 403 8.36 7.29 -16.23
CA LEU A 403 8.37 7.35 -17.69
C LEU A 403 7.15 8.09 -18.26
N GLY A 404 7.25 8.40 -19.56
CA GLY A 404 6.19 9.02 -20.34
C GLY A 404 6.10 10.53 -20.13
N ILE A 405 4.96 11.09 -20.55
CA ILE A 405 4.70 12.52 -20.51
C ILE A 405 4.02 12.93 -19.19
N LYS A 406 4.41 14.08 -18.63
CA LYS A 406 3.85 14.60 -17.36
C LYS A 406 2.95 15.83 -17.57
N ASN A 407 3.18 16.58 -18.65
CA ASN A 407 2.39 17.74 -19.01
C ASN A 407 1.79 17.53 -20.40
N THR A 408 0.64 18.09 -20.67
CA THR A 408 0.01 18.02 -22.00
C THR A 408 0.87 18.70 -23.04
N LEU A 409 0.80 18.26 -24.30
CA LEU A 409 1.53 18.88 -25.41
C LEU A 409 1.17 20.35 -25.62
N ALA A 410 -0.06 20.75 -25.28
CA ALA A 410 -0.46 22.15 -25.29
C ALA A 410 0.29 23.00 -24.25
N GLY A 411 1.00 22.37 -23.29
CA GLY A 411 1.86 23.04 -22.30
C GLY A 411 1.12 23.87 -21.25
N ASN A 412 -0.20 23.78 -21.18
CA ASN A 412 -1.06 24.61 -20.33
C ASN A 412 -1.56 23.90 -19.06
N SER A 413 -1.33 22.59 -18.93
CA SER A 413 -1.74 21.83 -17.75
C SER A 413 -0.91 20.54 -17.58
N SER A 414 -0.87 20.00 -16.36
CA SER A 414 -0.40 18.65 -16.15
C SER A 414 -1.40 17.64 -16.71
N VAL A 415 -0.93 16.42 -17.03
CA VAL A 415 -1.79 15.29 -17.42
C VAL A 415 -2.89 15.06 -16.38
N ARG A 416 -2.54 15.15 -15.08
CA ARG A 416 -3.50 14.98 -13.97
C ARG A 416 -4.62 16.03 -14.02
N GLN A 417 -4.28 17.29 -14.25
CA GLN A 417 -5.27 18.36 -14.35
C GLN A 417 -6.16 18.20 -15.59
N ALA A 418 -5.58 17.75 -16.71
CA ALA A 418 -6.31 17.55 -17.96
C ALA A 418 -7.29 16.37 -17.87
N LEU A 419 -6.87 15.23 -17.33
CA LEU A 419 -7.69 14.03 -17.24
C LEU A 419 -8.60 13.97 -15.99
N LYS A 420 -8.42 14.88 -15.02
CA LYS A 420 -9.25 15.02 -13.81
C LYS A 420 -9.39 13.71 -13.02
N GLU A 421 -10.63 13.28 -12.70
CA GLU A 421 -10.97 12.05 -11.98
C GLU A 421 -10.50 10.77 -12.69
N ASN A 422 -10.22 10.83 -13.99
CA ASN A 422 -9.73 9.69 -14.75
C ASN A 422 -8.20 9.53 -14.66
N ALA A 423 -7.49 10.54 -14.15
CA ALA A 423 -6.03 10.63 -14.20
C ALA A 423 -5.36 9.48 -13.45
N SER A 424 -5.85 9.11 -12.26
CA SER A 424 -5.24 8.05 -11.45
C SER A 424 -5.31 6.69 -12.16
N ALA A 425 -6.47 6.30 -12.71
CA ALA A 425 -6.59 5.03 -13.43
C ALA A 425 -5.72 4.98 -14.70
N PHE A 426 -5.54 6.13 -15.38
CA PHE A 426 -4.65 6.22 -16.55
C PHE A 426 -3.17 6.18 -16.14
N GLU A 427 -2.80 6.79 -15.02
CA GLU A 427 -1.43 6.72 -14.50
C GLU A 427 -1.05 5.29 -14.10
N GLU A 428 -1.93 4.59 -13.37
CA GLU A 428 -1.73 3.18 -13.02
C GLU A 428 -1.67 2.29 -14.27
N GLY A 429 -2.58 2.52 -15.23
CA GLY A 429 -2.58 1.81 -16.50
C GLY A 429 -1.30 2.01 -17.30
N LYS A 430 -0.79 3.25 -17.34
CA LYS A 430 0.50 3.58 -17.95
C LYS A 430 1.66 2.91 -17.22
N ALA A 431 1.71 2.98 -15.90
CA ALA A 431 2.79 2.40 -15.13
C ALA A 431 2.90 0.88 -15.33
N ASP A 432 1.78 0.17 -15.29
CA ASP A 432 1.75 -1.27 -15.53
C ASP A 432 2.21 -1.65 -16.95
N ILE A 433 1.70 -0.95 -17.97
CA ILE A 433 2.02 -1.34 -19.35
C ILE A 433 3.42 -0.91 -19.77
N LEU A 434 3.90 0.26 -19.33
CA LEU A 434 5.28 0.68 -19.57
C LEU A 434 6.27 -0.13 -18.74
N GLY A 435 5.89 -0.61 -17.55
CA GLY A 435 6.67 -1.56 -16.78
C GLY A 435 6.89 -2.86 -17.55
N LEU A 436 5.83 -3.40 -18.15
CA LEU A 436 5.91 -4.60 -18.99
C LEU A 436 6.70 -4.35 -20.30
N TYR A 437 6.57 -3.15 -20.87
CA TYR A 437 7.39 -2.71 -22.00
C TYR A 437 8.88 -2.70 -21.64
N MET A 438 9.24 -2.14 -20.46
CA MET A 438 10.62 -2.12 -19.97
C MET A 438 11.17 -3.54 -19.80
N VAL A 439 10.41 -4.44 -19.17
CA VAL A 439 10.76 -5.87 -19.05
C VAL A 439 11.08 -6.46 -20.42
N THR A 440 10.22 -6.21 -21.40
CA THR A 440 10.36 -6.74 -22.75
C THR A 440 11.64 -6.21 -23.45
N GLU A 441 11.90 -4.91 -23.36
CA GLU A 441 13.06 -4.31 -24.01
C GLU A 441 14.39 -4.69 -23.32
N LEU A 442 14.40 -4.75 -21.98
CA LEU A 442 15.57 -5.20 -21.22
C LEU A 442 15.87 -6.69 -21.47
N PHE A 443 14.83 -7.52 -21.60
CA PHE A 443 15.00 -8.93 -21.95
C PHE A 443 15.62 -9.09 -23.36
N LYS A 444 15.12 -8.35 -24.36
CA LYS A 444 15.69 -8.35 -25.72
C LYS A 444 17.15 -7.89 -25.77
N LYS A 445 17.56 -7.03 -24.82
CA LYS A 445 18.94 -6.57 -24.68
C LYS A 445 19.83 -7.58 -23.94
N GLY A 446 19.28 -8.66 -23.39
CA GLY A 446 20.00 -9.61 -22.54
C GLY A 446 20.32 -9.08 -21.15
N GLU A 447 19.63 -8.04 -20.70
CA GLU A 447 19.82 -7.42 -19.37
C GLU A 447 18.95 -8.06 -18.29
N LEU A 448 17.83 -8.69 -18.67
CA LEU A 448 17.02 -9.57 -17.84
C LEU A 448 17.33 -11.02 -18.22
N GLU A 449 17.99 -11.73 -17.30
CA GLU A 449 18.51 -13.08 -17.56
C GLU A 449 17.60 -14.19 -17.00
N GLU A 450 16.61 -13.86 -16.18
CA GLU A 450 15.74 -14.85 -15.55
C GLU A 450 14.57 -15.21 -16.46
N GLY A 451 14.43 -16.52 -16.75
CA GLY A 451 13.30 -17.11 -17.46
C GLY A 451 13.15 -16.72 -18.93
N GLU A 452 11.92 -16.62 -19.37
CA GLU A 452 11.54 -16.24 -20.75
C GLU A 452 10.41 -15.21 -20.74
N LEU A 453 10.22 -14.45 -21.83
CA LEU A 453 9.18 -13.41 -21.89
C LEU A 453 7.76 -13.94 -21.67
N MET A 454 7.49 -15.20 -22.01
CA MET A 454 6.21 -15.84 -21.74
C MET A 454 5.91 -15.89 -20.22
N ASP A 455 6.93 -16.03 -19.38
CA ASP A 455 6.75 -16.04 -17.93
C ASP A 455 6.23 -14.68 -17.43
N TYR A 456 6.79 -13.59 -17.94
CA TYR A 456 6.38 -12.23 -17.59
C TYR A 456 4.96 -11.92 -18.07
N TYR A 457 4.61 -12.32 -19.29
CA TYR A 457 3.29 -12.07 -19.88
C TYR A 457 2.19 -12.90 -19.21
N THR A 458 2.44 -14.19 -18.96
CA THR A 458 1.48 -15.07 -18.31
C THR A 458 1.27 -14.65 -16.86
N THR A 459 2.34 -14.31 -16.13
CA THR A 459 2.26 -13.82 -14.75
C THR A 459 1.55 -12.47 -14.69
N PHE A 460 1.76 -11.59 -15.66
CA PHE A 460 1.06 -10.31 -15.76
C PHE A 460 -0.46 -10.52 -15.91
N LEU A 461 -0.89 -11.43 -16.81
CA LEU A 461 -2.29 -11.76 -16.99
C LEU A 461 -2.90 -12.34 -15.70
N ALA A 462 -2.20 -13.27 -15.02
CA ALA A 462 -2.64 -13.80 -13.73
C ALA A 462 -2.77 -12.71 -12.65
N GLY A 463 -1.87 -11.71 -12.69
CA GLY A 463 -1.91 -10.54 -11.82
C GLY A 463 -3.18 -9.70 -11.97
N ILE A 464 -3.71 -9.58 -13.20
CA ILE A 464 -4.98 -8.89 -13.45
C ILE A 464 -6.12 -9.58 -12.69
N PHE A 465 -6.26 -10.92 -12.78
CA PHE A 465 -7.31 -11.65 -12.07
C PHE A 465 -7.23 -11.44 -10.55
N ARG A 466 -6.02 -11.44 -9.98
CA ARG A 466 -5.81 -11.15 -8.56
C ARG A 466 -6.31 -9.74 -8.20
N SER A 467 -6.00 -8.76 -9.01
CA SER A 467 -6.34 -7.36 -8.75
C SER A 467 -7.85 -7.10 -8.79
N VAL A 468 -8.57 -7.74 -9.73
CA VAL A 468 -10.01 -7.51 -9.93
C VAL A 468 -10.93 -8.54 -9.26
N ARG A 469 -10.36 -9.44 -8.47
CA ARG A 469 -11.10 -10.52 -7.78
C ARG A 469 -12.30 -10.03 -6.99
N PHE A 470 -12.17 -8.87 -6.33
CA PHE A 470 -13.21 -8.27 -5.49
C PHE A 470 -13.89 -7.06 -6.14
N GLY A 471 -13.73 -6.88 -7.45
CA GLY A 471 -14.29 -5.78 -8.21
C GLY A 471 -13.24 -4.87 -8.83
N ALA A 472 -13.68 -3.87 -9.58
CA ALA A 472 -12.83 -2.99 -10.36
C ALA A 472 -13.15 -1.50 -10.13
N SER A 473 -13.64 -1.11 -8.95
CA SER A 473 -14.03 0.28 -8.65
C SER A 473 -12.84 1.21 -8.43
N SER A 474 -11.74 0.69 -7.86
CA SER A 474 -10.52 1.46 -7.60
C SER A 474 -9.78 1.87 -8.87
N ALA A 475 -8.85 2.82 -8.78
CA ALA A 475 -7.99 3.25 -9.88
C ALA A 475 -7.21 2.06 -10.49
N HIS A 476 -6.60 1.21 -9.66
CA HIS A 476 -5.93 -0.02 -10.09
C HIS A 476 -6.90 -1.02 -10.73
N GLY A 477 -8.10 -1.21 -10.14
CA GLY A 477 -9.12 -2.09 -10.69
C GLY A 477 -9.55 -1.66 -12.09
N LYS A 478 -9.87 -0.37 -12.27
CA LYS A 478 -10.22 0.21 -13.58
C LYS A 478 -9.06 0.08 -14.59
N ALA A 479 -7.83 0.35 -14.18
CA ALA A 479 -6.63 0.20 -15.01
C ALA A 479 -6.42 -1.25 -15.45
N ASN A 480 -6.57 -2.21 -14.53
CA ASN A 480 -6.50 -3.64 -14.84
C ASN A 480 -7.56 -4.07 -15.84
N MET A 481 -8.80 -3.62 -15.66
CA MET A 481 -9.88 -3.95 -16.60
C MET A 481 -9.71 -3.30 -17.97
N LEU A 482 -9.24 -2.05 -18.02
CA LEU A 482 -8.91 -1.38 -19.28
C LEU A 482 -7.90 -2.21 -20.07
N ARG A 483 -6.82 -2.67 -19.44
CA ARG A 483 -5.82 -3.53 -20.10
C ARG A 483 -6.38 -4.88 -20.52
N PHE A 484 -7.13 -5.54 -19.63
CA PHE A 484 -7.75 -6.82 -19.92
C PHE A 484 -8.65 -6.74 -21.16
N ASN A 485 -9.56 -5.79 -21.20
CA ASN A 485 -10.48 -5.62 -22.31
C ASN A 485 -9.76 -5.16 -23.60
N TYR A 486 -8.76 -4.28 -23.50
CA TYR A 486 -7.93 -3.89 -24.62
C TYR A 486 -7.18 -5.09 -25.24
N PHE A 487 -6.60 -5.94 -24.40
CA PHE A 487 -5.90 -7.17 -24.83
C PHE A 487 -6.86 -8.21 -25.39
N LYS A 488 -8.06 -8.34 -24.82
CA LYS A 488 -9.13 -9.20 -25.34
C LYS A 488 -9.54 -8.81 -26.75
N GLU A 489 -9.78 -7.53 -27.02
CA GLU A 489 -10.14 -7.00 -28.34
C GLU A 489 -9.07 -7.31 -29.42
N ARG A 490 -7.81 -7.43 -29.01
CA ARG A 490 -6.66 -7.71 -29.89
C ARG A 490 -6.29 -9.19 -29.94
N ASN A 491 -7.06 -10.04 -29.28
CA ASN A 491 -6.77 -11.47 -29.16
C ASN A 491 -5.35 -11.74 -28.59
N ALA A 492 -4.88 -10.88 -27.69
CA ALA A 492 -3.61 -11.05 -26.99
C ALA A 492 -3.62 -12.27 -26.06
N PHE A 493 -4.79 -12.70 -25.67
CA PHE A 493 -5.06 -13.98 -25.00
C PHE A 493 -6.37 -14.58 -25.55
N SER A 494 -6.55 -15.86 -25.32
CA SER A 494 -7.81 -16.57 -25.60
C SER A 494 -8.39 -17.13 -24.32
N ARG A 495 -9.73 -17.22 -24.26
CA ARG A 495 -10.48 -17.91 -23.23
C ARG A 495 -10.97 -19.25 -23.77
N ASN A 496 -10.75 -20.32 -23.04
CA ASN A 496 -11.33 -21.62 -23.35
C ASN A 496 -12.79 -21.65 -22.84
N GLU A 497 -13.73 -21.80 -23.76
CA GLU A 497 -15.16 -21.76 -23.43
C GLU A 497 -15.62 -22.99 -22.62
N SER A 498 -14.89 -24.10 -22.64
CA SER A 498 -15.27 -25.31 -21.92
C SER A 498 -14.97 -25.26 -20.43
N ASP A 499 -13.87 -24.62 -20.02
CA ASP A 499 -13.39 -24.58 -18.63
C ASP A 499 -13.18 -23.15 -18.09
N GLY A 500 -13.21 -22.13 -18.97
CA GLY A 500 -13.02 -20.73 -18.64
C GLY A 500 -11.58 -20.38 -18.24
N THR A 501 -10.59 -21.16 -18.71
CA THR A 501 -9.18 -20.84 -18.54
C THR A 501 -8.67 -19.93 -19.66
N TYR A 502 -7.58 -19.22 -19.39
CA TYR A 502 -7.00 -18.23 -20.27
C TYR A 502 -5.60 -18.62 -20.73
N SER A 503 -5.30 -18.36 -21.99
CA SER A 503 -3.98 -18.61 -22.60
C SER A 503 -3.46 -17.37 -23.29
N VAL A 504 -2.25 -16.95 -22.95
CA VAL A 504 -1.54 -15.85 -23.62
C VAL A 504 -1.17 -16.26 -25.05
N ASN A 505 -1.45 -15.38 -26.02
CA ASN A 505 -0.89 -15.44 -27.37
C ASN A 505 0.35 -14.53 -27.39
N PHE A 506 1.52 -15.11 -27.42
CA PHE A 506 2.79 -14.40 -27.22
C PHE A 506 2.97 -13.19 -28.15
N GLU A 507 2.85 -13.40 -29.46
CA GLU A 507 3.09 -12.34 -30.45
C GLU A 507 2.05 -11.22 -30.35
N LYS A 508 0.77 -11.61 -30.23
CA LYS A 508 -0.33 -10.65 -30.13
C LYS A 508 -0.30 -9.91 -28.78
N PHE A 509 0.16 -10.55 -27.72
CA PHE A 509 0.31 -9.91 -26.41
C PHE A 509 1.36 -8.81 -26.46
N GLN A 510 2.52 -9.09 -27.07
CA GLN A 510 3.57 -8.11 -27.26
C GLN A 510 3.12 -6.95 -28.17
N GLN A 511 2.37 -7.24 -29.24
CA GLN A 511 1.81 -6.21 -30.11
C GLN A 511 0.82 -5.34 -29.35
N ALA A 512 -0.14 -5.94 -28.65
CA ALA A 512 -1.15 -5.21 -27.87
C ALA A 512 -0.53 -4.38 -26.75
N MET A 513 0.52 -4.86 -26.09
CA MET A 513 1.31 -4.09 -25.12
C MET A 513 1.90 -2.82 -25.76
N THR A 514 2.51 -2.95 -26.93
CA THR A 514 3.11 -1.82 -27.66
C THR A 514 2.04 -0.79 -28.08
N GLU A 515 0.92 -1.27 -28.63
CA GLU A 515 -0.20 -0.42 -29.05
C GLU A 515 -0.86 0.29 -27.84
N LEU A 516 -1.06 -0.41 -26.73
CA LEU A 516 -1.63 0.19 -25.53
C LEU A 516 -0.69 1.24 -24.91
N SER A 517 0.62 0.99 -24.95
CA SER A 517 1.64 1.96 -24.52
C SER A 517 1.53 3.25 -25.35
N HIS A 518 1.42 3.12 -26.68
CA HIS A 518 1.20 4.23 -27.59
C HIS A 518 -0.08 5.01 -27.24
N ASP A 519 -1.19 4.31 -27.12
CA ASP A 519 -2.50 4.92 -26.97
C ASP A 519 -2.64 5.65 -25.62
N LEU A 520 -2.16 5.05 -24.50
CA LEU A 520 -2.20 5.69 -23.20
C LEU A 520 -1.34 6.96 -23.17
N LEU A 521 -0.12 6.90 -23.72
CA LEU A 521 0.76 8.06 -23.77
C LEU A 521 0.17 9.19 -24.67
N THR A 522 -0.51 8.83 -25.75
CA THR A 522 -1.17 9.77 -26.64
C THR A 522 -2.33 10.46 -25.90
N ILE A 523 -3.23 9.69 -25.25
CA ILE A 523 -4.35 10.25 -24.48
C ILE A 523 -3.85 11.19 -23.37
N GLN A 524 -2.77 10.81 -22.69
CA GLN A 524 -2.16 11.63 -21.64
C GLN A 524 -1.53 12.91 -22.21
N GLY A 525 -0.77 12.80 -23.30
CA GLY A 525 -0.10 13.93 -23.92
C GLY A 525 -1.06 14.94 -24.57
N ASP A 526 -2.12 14.45 -25.18
CA ASP A 526 -3.18 15.31 -25.74
C ASP A 526 -4.08 15.91 -24.65
N GLY A 527 -4.07 15.34 -23.44
CA GLY A 527 -4.97 15.70 -22.37
C GLY A 527 -6.43 15.38 -22.71
N ASP A 528 -6.66 14.32 -23.51
CA ASP A 528 -7.97 13.96 -24.03
C ASP A 528 -8.87 13.33 -22.94
N TYR A 529 -9.50 14.21 -22.18
CA TYR A 529 -10.43 13.84 -21.11
C TYR A 529 -11.60 12.98 -21.62
N GLN A 530 -12.15 13.30 -22.80
CA GLN A 530 -13.34 12.60 -23.31
C GLN A 530 -13.00 11.14 -23.66
N LYS A 531 -11.89 10.94 -24.34
CA LYS A 531 -11.41 9.60 -24.68
C LYS A 531 -11.01 8.81 -23.44
N ALA A 532 -10.38 9.45 -22.47
CA ALA A 532 -10.05 8.82 -21.20
C ALA A 532 -11.30 8.33 -20.47
N LYS A 533 -12.33 9.19 -20.38
CA LYS A 533 -13.63 8.86 -19.79
C LYS A 533 -14.30 7.69 -20.53
N GLU A 534 -14.43 7.80 -21.85
CA GLU A 534 -15.01 6.74 -22.69
C GLU A 534 -14.30 5.38 -22.47
N TRP A 535 -12.98 5.38 -22.42
CA TRP A 535 -12.22 4.15 -22.22
C TRP A 535 -12.44 3.52 -20.85
N LEU A 536 -12.54 4.31 -19.79
CA LEU A 536 -12.85 3.76 -18.46
C LEU A 536 -14.29 3.29 -18.36
N GLU A 537 -15.25 3.97 -19.01
CA GLU A 537 -16.64 3.54 -19.02
C GLU A 537 -16.87 2.27 -19.85
N THR A 538 -16.14 2.08 -20.95
CA THR A 538 -16.33 0.94 -21.86
C THR A 538 -15.38 -0.21 -21.60
N LYS A 539 -14.15 0.08 -21.18
CA LYS A 539 -13.10 -0.93 -20.96
C LYS A 539 -12.73 -1.12 -19.49
N GLY A 540 -12.99 -0.14 -18.61
CA GLY A 540 -12.69 -0.22 -17.17
C GLY A 540 -13.69 -1.08 -16.38
N VAL A 541 -14.42 -1.99 -17.01
CA VAL A 541 -15.53 -2.75 -16.45
C VAL A 541 -15.33 -4.25 -16.58
N ILE A 542 -15.84 -5.02 -15.61
CA ILE A 542 -15.84 -6.48 -15.64
C ILE A 542 -17.04 -6.93 -16.48
N ASP A 543 -16.80 -7.68 -17.55
CA ASP A 543 -17.88 -8.27 -18.34
C ASP A 543 -18.45 -9.54 -17.68
N SER A 544 -19.60 -10.01 -18.17
CA SER A 544 -20.29 -11.17 -17.60
C SER A 544 -19.49 -12.47 -17.70
N GLY A 545 -18.66 -12.63 -18.73
CA GLY A 545 -17.80 -13.80 -18.91
C GLY A 545 -16.71 -13.85 -17.86
N LEU A 546 -15.99 -12.76 -17.68
CA LEU A 546 -14.95 -12.64 -16.64
C LEU A 546 -15.57 -12.74 -15.24
N GLN A 547 -16.74 -12.10 -15.01
CA GLN A 547 -17.44 -12.21 -13.72
C GLN A 547 -17.79 -13.67 -13.36
N GLN A 548 -18.22 -14.46 -14.34
CA GLN A 548 -18.48 -15.89 -14.16
C GLN A 548 -17.20 -16.65 -13.78
N ASP A 549 -16.08 -16.34 -14.43
CA ASP A 549 -14.80 -17.00 -14.14
C ASP A 549 -14.25 -16.59 -12.76
N LEU A 550 -14.33 -15.31 -12.40
CA LEU A 550 -13.95 -14.84 -11.06
C LEU A 550 -14.79 -15.50 -9.95
N SER A 551 -16.07 -15.78 -10.21
CA SER A 551 -16.95 -16.49 -9.25
C SER A 551 -16.48 -17.92 -8.91
N LYS A 552 -15.60 -18.52 -9.71
CA LYS A 552 -14.96 -19.81 -9.39
C LYS A 552 -14.00 -19.67 -8.23
N LEU A 553 -13.34 -18.51 -8.12
CA LEU A 553 -12.37 -18.22 -7.05
C LEU A 553 -13.02 -18.20 -5.67
N ASP A 554 -14.30 -17.78 -5.58
CA ASP A 554 -15.05 -17.77 -4.33
C ASP A 554 -15.25 -19.19 -3.77
N LYS A 555 -15.39 -20.17 -4.68
CA LYS A 555 -15.57 -21.59 -4.33
C LYS A 555 -14.25 -22.31 -4.03
N ALA A 556 -13.14 -21.74 -4.44
CA ALA A 556 -11.82 -22.34 -4.30
C ALA A 556 -11.17 -22.04 -2.92
N ASN A 557 -11.87 -21.32 -2.03
CA ASN A 557 -11.40 -20.91 -0.70
C ASN A 557 -10.00 -20.25 -0.72
N ILE A 558 -9.74 -19.46 -1.76
CA ILE A 558 -8.47 -18.74 -1.88
C ILE A 558 -8.42 -17.63 -0.84
N PRO A 559 -7.36 -17.52 -0.03
CA PRO A 559 -7.24 -16.48 0.98
C PRO A 559 -7.41 -15.08 0.39
N VAL A 560 -7.94 -14.16 1.19
CA VAL A 560 -8.04 -12.73 0.81
C VAL A 560 -6.68 -12.07 0.97
N ASP A 561 -5.99 -12.34 2.09
CA ASP A 561 -4.64 -11.87 2.34
C ASP A 561 -3.83 -12.88 3.16
N VAL A 562 -2.64 -12.50 3.57
CA VAL A 562 -1.72 -13.30 4.39
C VAL A 562 -1.60 -12.71 5.79
N TYR A 563 -1.21 -13.53 6.76
CA TYR A 563 -0.69 -13.06 8.03
C TYR A 563 0.70 -13.65 8.28
N PHE A 564 1.54 -12.90 9.01
CA PHE A 564 2.93 -13.28 9.20
C PHE A 564 3.16 -13.91 10.57
N LYS A 565 3.76 -15.10 10.55
CA LYS A 565 4.50 -15.63 11.70
C LYS A 565 5.87 -14.98 11.65
N GLN A 566 6.22 -14.20 12.64
CA GLN A 566 7.41 -13.34 12.65
C GLN A 566 8.02 -13.23 14.03
N GLY A 567 9.20 -12.63 14.12
CA GLY A 567 9.89 -12.39 15.39
C GLY A 567 11.15 -13.22 15.56
N VAL A 568 11.81 -13.04 16.71
CA VAL A 568 13.14 -13.61 16.99
C VAL A 568 13.19 -15.14 16.89
N ASP A 569 12.12 -15.81 17.32
CA ASP A 569 12.03 -17.27 17.28
C ASP A 569 11.96 -17.81 15.84
N VAL A 570 11.22 -17.12 14.95
CA VAL A 570 11.10 -17.49 13.53
C VAL A 570 12.43 -17.33 12.81
N LEU A 571 13.22 -16.33 13.21
CA LEU A 571 14.51 -16.01 12.62
C LEU A 571 15.66 -16.83 13.21
N GLY A 572 15.44 -17.56 14.31
CA GLY A 572 16.48 -18.29 15.03
C GLY A 572 17.54 -17.38 15.68
N LEU A 573 17.13 -16.19 16.11
CA LEU A 573 17.98 -15.17 16.72
C LEU A 573 18.08 -15.36 18.24
#